data_dd296edbfc2766cf324b22c53aa647df
#
_entry.id   dd296edbfc2766cf324b22c53aa647df
#
_cell.length_a   1.000
_cell.length_b   1.000
_cell.length_c   1.000
_cell.angle_alpha   90.00
_cell.angle_beta   90.00
_cell.angle_gamma   90.00
#
_symmetry.space_group_name_H-M   'P 1'
#
loop_
_entity.id
_entity.type
_entity.pdbx_description
1 polymer ?
#
loop_
_entity_poly.entity_id
_entity_poly.type
_entity_poly.pdbx_seq_one_letter_code
_entity_poly.pdbx_strand_id
1 'polypeptide(L)'
;MRKQVGPKIFIVFLLALVLIFAGCERKTPKVITDPEIKEESSVFSQTESDNTEVQSALPETSDTSKPEKPTDLTQETDAENMELIMKIDGTEVSVAWENNESVDAIRNLAASGGLEINMSMYGGFEQVGSIGQSIPRSDEQTTTNAGDIVLYSGNQVVVFYGSNSWAYTRLGRITGKTEQELAEMLGKENVVLSFEIGAKR
;
A
#
# COMPACT_ATOMS: atom_id res chain seq x y z
N MET A 1 61.18 -17.83 -10.82
CA MET A 1 60.94 -18.53 -9.56
C MET A 1 59.45 -18.67 -9.34
N ARG A 2 58.90 -19.84 -9.62
CA ARG A 2 57.46 -20.15 -9.45
C ARG A 2 57.27 -20.73 -8.05
N LYS A 3 56.44 -20.11 -7.20
CA LYS A 3 56.00 -20.75 -5.96
C LYS A 3 54.64 -21.37 -6.18
N GLN A 4 54.62 -22.68 -6.15
CA GLN A 4 53.42 -23.53 -6.05
C GLN A 4 52.85 -23.38 -4.66
N VAL A 5 51.54 -23.13 -4.54
CA VAL A 5 50.81 -23.26 -3.29
C VAL A 5 49.77 -24.37 -3.49
N GLY A 6 49.97 -25.43 -2.76
CA GLY A 6 49.21 -26.66 -2.83
C GLY A 6 47.82 -26.60 -2.17
N PRO A 7 46.99 -27.59 -2.44
CA PRO A 7 45.62 -27.66 -1.97
C PRO A 7 45.57 -28.16 -0.52
N LYS A 8 44.87 -27.43 0.36
CA LYS A 8 44.61 -27.91 1.75
C LYS A 8 43.11 -27.90 2.03
N ILE A 9 42.62 -29.12 2.05
CA ILE A 9 41.75 -29.76 3.04
C ILE A 9 40.30 -29.28 3.02
N PHE A 10 39.47 -30.05 2.33
CA PHE A 10 38.06 -30.31 2.63
C PHE A 10 37.96 -31.04 3.96
N ILE A 11 37.39 -30.42 4.95
CA ILE A 11 36.91 -31.11 6.15
C ILE A 11 35.43 -31.35 6.00
N VAL A 12 35.11 -32.57 5.69
CA VAL A 12 33.78 -33.14 5.73
C VAL A 12 33.37 -33.27 7.19
N PHE A 13 32.39 -32.48 7.66
CA PHE A 13 31.68 -32.76 8.89
C PHE A 13 30.35 -33.44 8.51
N LEU A 14 30.45 -34.76 8.47
CA LEU A 14 29.30 -35.66 8.48
C LEU A 14 29.06 -36.04 9.95
N LEU A 15 27.99 -35.53 10.55
CA LEU A 15 27.57 -36.05 11.84
C LEU A 15 26.06 -36.04 12.05
N ALA A 16 25.54 -37.25 11.90
CA ALA A 16 24.51 -37.89 12.72
C ALA A 16 23.16 -37.21 12.86
N LEU A 17 22.27 -37.70 12.04
CA LEU A 17 20.82 -37.71 12.20
C LEU A 17 20.44 -38.58 13.40
N VAL A 18 19.95 -38.00 14.48
CA VAL A 18 19.24 -38.74 15.55
C VAL A 18 17.75 -38.44 15.38
N LEU A 19 17.03 -39.43 14.85
CA LEU A 19 15.57 -39.49 14.84
C LEU A 19 15.10 -39.83 16.27
N ILE A 20 14.46 -38.86 16.91
CA ILE A 20 13.63 -39.14 18.09
C ILE A 20 12.18 -39.02 17.66
N PHE A 21 11.58 -40.16 17.38
CA PHE A 21 10.12 -40.31 17.30
C PHE A 21 9.57 -40.32 18.74
N ALA A 22 9.01 -39.20 19.18
CA ALA A 22 8.11 -39.19 20.32
C ALA A 22 6.68 -39.03 19.78
N GLY A 23 5.88 -40.06 19.94
CA GLY A 23 4.48 -40.07 19.57
C GLY A 23 3.68 -39.03 20.34
N CYS A 24 2.86 -38.27 19.65
CA CYS A 24 1.81 -37.47 20.26
C CYS A 24 0.43 -38.03 19.92
N GLU A 25 -0.23 -38.45 20.96
CA GLU A 25 -1.60 -38.90 21.03
C GLU A 25 -2.56 -37.89 20.41
N ARG A 26 -3.42 -38.41 19.52
CA ARG A 26 -4.59 -37.68 18.99
C ARG A 26 -5.60 -37.48 20.11
N LYS A 27 -5.74 -36.27 20.63
CA LYS A 27 -6.93 -35.86 21.35
C LYS A 27 -7.96 -35.35 20.35
N THR A 28 -9.06 -36.11 20.24
CA THR A 28 -10.29 -35.70 19.56
C THR A 28 -10.89 -34.47 20.25
N PRO A 29 -11.32 -33.43 19.53
CA PRO A 29 -12.08 -32.33 20.13
C PRO A 29 -13.49 -32.79 20.44
N LYS A 30 -13.86 -32.59 21.70
CA LYS A 30 -15.18 -32.82 22.27
C LYS A 30 -16.15 -31.78 21.66
N VAL A 31 -17.19 -32.29 21.02
CA VAL A 31 -18.35 -31.51 20.58
C VAL A 31 -19.00 -30.89 21.81
N ILE A 32 -19.01 -29.58 21.90
CA ILE A 32 -19.81 -28.83 22.85
C ILE A 32 -21.02 -28.32 22.10
N THR A 33 -22.15 -28.83 22.50
CA THR A 33 -23.51 -28.48 22.07
C THR A 33 -23.80 -27.02 22.44
N ASP A 34 -24.37 -26.30 21.48
CA ASP A 34 -24.91 -24.96 21.56
C ASP A 34 -25.93 -24.80 22.70
N PRO A 35 -25.97 -23.67 23.38
CA PRO A 35 -27.23 -23.17 23.93
C PRO A 35 -27.77 -22.02 23.08
N GLU A 36 -28.91 -22.27 22.53
CA GLU A 36 -29.98 -21.43 22.06
C GLU A 36 -30.00 -20.03 22.74
N ILE A 37 -29.80 -18.97 21.96
CA ILE A 37 -30.09 -17.59 22.39
C ILE A 37 -31.30 -17.08 21.63
N LYS A 38 -32.35 -16.86 22.39
CA LYS A 38 -33.64 -16.31 21.98
C LYS A 38 -33.49 -14.93 21.33
N GLU A 39 -34.24 -14.77 20.25
CA GLU A 39 -34.63 -13.47 19.69
C GLU A 39 -35.33 -12.63 20.74
N GLU A 40 -34.88 -11.43 21.00
CA GLU A 40 -35.71 -10.34 21.52
C GLU A 40 -35.73 -9.20 20.49
N SER A 41 -36.89 -9.15 19.85
CA SER A 41 -37.41 -8.06 19.07
C SER A 41 -37.71 -6.87 20.00
N SER A 42 -37.09 -5.72 19.79
CA SER A 42 -37.63 -4.46 20.28
C SER A 42 -37.77 -3.46 19.14
N VAL A 43 -38.99 -3.37 18.72
CA VAL A 43 -39.62 -2.29 17.96
C VAL A 43 -39.44 -0.99 18.75
N PHE A 44 -38.88 0.05 18.16
CA PHE A 44 -39.06 1.40 18.61
C PHE A 44 -39.44 2.35 17.48
N SER A 45 -40.56 2.98 17.68
CA SER A 45 -41.43 3.74 16.83
C SER A 45 -40.82 4.99 16.20
N GLN A 46 -41.34 5.25 14.99
CA GLN A 46 -41.36 6.53 14.29
C GLN A 46 -41.93 7.67 15.17
N THR A 47 -41.38 8.85 15.05
CA THR A 47 -42.05 10.09 15.31
C THR A 47 -41.80 11.07 14.17
N GLU A 48 -42.79 11.29 13.35
CA GLU A 48 -42.94 12.42 12.46
C GLU A 48 -43.23 13.68 13.27
N SER A 49 -42.70 14.82 12.81
CA SER A 49 -43.26 16.19 12.94
C SER A 49 -42.42 17.09 12.05
N ASP A 50 -42.91 17.49 10.96
CA ASP A 50 -43.88 18.52 10.59
C ASP A 50 -43.23 19.91 10.46
N ASN A 51 -43.14 20.32 9.24
CA ASN A 51 -43.38 21.56 8.53
C ASN A 51 -43.13 22.90 9.26
N THR A 52 -42.28 23.77 8.65
CA THR A 52 -42.65 25.19 8.45
C THR A 52 -41.83 25.80 7.30
N GLU A 53 -42.55 26.09 6.24
CA GLU A 53 -42.22 26.94 5.11
C GLU A 53 -42.26 28.41 5.58
N VAL A 54 -41.18 29.18 5.30
CA VAL A 54 -41.29 30.66 5.26
C VAL A 54 -40.50 31.16 4.04
N GLN A 55 -41.26 31.59 3.10
CA GLN A 55 -40.92 32.32 1.88
C GLN A 55 -40.77 33.83 2.23
N SER A 56 -39.68 34.48 1.82
CA SER A 56 -39.68 35.93 1.56
C SER A 56 -38.48 36.41 0.74
N ALA A 57 -38.81 36.76 -0.50
CA ALA A 57 -38.49 37.98 -1.26
C ALA A 57 -37.01 38.45 -1.42
N LEU A 58 -36.61 38.48 -2.73
CA LEU A 58 -35.54 39.33 -3.31
C LEU A 58 -35.81 40.83 -3.10
N PRO A 59 -34.74 41.65 -3.20
CA PRO A 59 -34.66 42.51 -4.36
C PRO A 59 -33.29 42.50 -5.06
N GLU A 60 -33.42 42.65 -6.39
CA GLU A 60 -32.34 42.92 -7.35
C GLU A 60 -31.75 44.30 -7.12
N THR A 61 -30.42 44.44 -7.21
CA THR A 61 -29.78 45.63 -7.77
C THR A 61 -28.53 45.20 -8.52
N SER A 62 -28.55 45.52 -9.78
CA SER A 62 -27.47 45.52 -10.76
C SER A 62 -26.36 46.51 -10.34
N ASP A 63 -25.09 46.13 -10.37
CA ASP A 63 -24.06 47.05 -10.83
C ASP A 63 -22.91 46.32 -11.52
N THR A 64 -22.59 46.85 -12.70
CA THR A 64 -21.60 46.40 -13.66
C THR A 64 -20.23 46.94 -13.21
N SER A 65 -19.28 46.07 -12.90
CA SER A 65 -17.87 46.39 -13.06
C SER A 65 -17.04 45.12 -13.29
N LYS A 66 -16.60 45.00 -14.50
CA LYS A 66 -15.61 44.06 -15.00
C LYS A 66 -14.24 44.37 -14.37
N PRO A 67 -13.61 43.47 -13.62
CA PRO A 67 -12.18 43.52 -13.42
C PRO A 67 -11.48 42.70 -14.49
N GLU A 68 -10.51 43.31 -15.11
CA GLU A 68 -9.59 42.71 -16.05
C GLU A 68 -8.80 41.58 -15.40
N LYS A 69 -8.70 40.49 -16.13
CA LYS A 69 -7.89 39.30 -15.83
C LYS A 69 -6.41 39.68 -15.85
N PRO A 70 -5.65 39.48 -14.77
CA PRO A 70 -4.19 39.43 -14.89
C PRO A 70 -3.88 38.08 -15.59
N THR A 71 -3.36 38.17 -16.78
CA THR A 71 -2.74 37.07 -17.48
C THR A 71 -1.41 36.76 -16.83
N ASP A 72 -1.38 35.86 -15.86
CA ASP A 72 -0.14 35.22 -15.43
C ASP A 72 0.03 33.92 -16.22
N LEU A 73 0.76 34.04 -17.31
CA LEU A 73 1.08 32.97 -18.26
C LEU A 73 2.48 32.43 -17.95
N THR A 74 2.80 32.01 -16.72
CA THR A 74 4.15 31.49 -16.47
C THR A 74 4.23 30.35 -15.46
N GLN A 75 3.13 29.73 -15.01
CA GLN A 75 3.18 28.63 -14.03
C GLN A 75 2.60 27.30 -14.48
N GLU A 76 2.09 27.16 -15.71
CA GLU A 76 1.50 25.88 -16.17
C GLU A 76 2.50 24.90 -16.79
N THR A 77 3.75 25.31 -17.08
CA THR A 77 4.72 24.44 -17.78
C THR A 77 5.55 23.55 -16.86
N ASP A 78 5.66 23.86 -15.57
CA ASP A 78 6.49 23.08 -14.64
C ASP A 78 5.72 21.90 -14.01
N ALA A 79 4.41 22.00 -13.87
CA ALA A 79 3.58 20.94 -13.26
C ALA A 79 3.41 19.69 -14.16
N GLU A 80 3.38 19.88 -15.48
CA GLU A 80 3.21 18.78 -16.44
C GLU A 80 4.44 17.87 -16.56
N ASN A 81 5.59 18.30 -16.06
CA ASN A 81 6.86 17.58 -16.15
C ASN A 81 7.29 16.94 -14.82
N MET A 82 6.42 16.90 -13.83
CA MET A 82 6.70 16.33 -12.51
C MET A 82 6.03 14.97 -12.34
N GLU A 83 6.79 13.96 -11.88
CA GLU A 83 6.28 12.63 -11.64
C GLU A 83 6.53 12.15 -10.21
N LEU A 84 5.71 11.20 -9.76
CA LEU A 84 5.90 10.50 -8.50
C LEU A 84 7.01 9.47 -8.66
N ILE A 85 8.12 9.67 -7.97
CA ILE A 85 9.28 8.77 -7.94
C ILE A 85 9.20 7.91 -6.68
N MET A 86 9.44 6.60 -6.83
CA MET A 86 9.56 5.66 -5.72
C MET A 86 10.98 5.12 -5.63
N LYS A 87 11.48 5.00 -4.39
CA LYS A 87 12.76 4.35 -4.10
C LYS A 87 12.58 3.26 -3.05
N ILE A 88 13.35 2.19 -3.17
CA ILE A 88 13.46 1.11 -2.20
C ILE A 88 14.90 1.10 -1.68
N ASP A 89 15.11 1.30 -0.37
CA ASP A 89 16.44 1.46 0.24
C ASP A 89 17.30 2.50 -0.52
N GLY A 90 16.69 3.61 -0.93
CA GLY A 90 17.36 4.67 -1.70
C GLY A 90 17.59 4.37 -3.19
N THR A 91 17.27 3.16 -3.67
CA THR A 91 17.37 2.80 -5.08
C THR A 91 16.07 3.12 -5.80
N GLU A 92 16.14 3.99 -6.81
CA GLU A 92 14.98 4.35 -7.65
C GLU A 92 14.49 3.13 -8.46
N VAL A 93 13.17 2.96 -8.50
CA VAL A 93 12.50 1.94 -9.28
C VAL A 93 11.47 2.56 -10.20
N SER A 94 11.39 2.05 -11.43
CA SER A 94 10.37 2.48 -12.38
C SER A 94 9.02 1.90 -11.99
N VAL A 95 7.99 2.73 -11.89
CA VAL A 95 6.62 2.32 -11.53
C VAL A 95 5.64 2.81 -12.59
N ALA A 96 4.79 1.89 -13.06
CA ALA A 96 3.57 2.24 -13.77
C ALA A 96 2.48 2.53 -12.71
N TRP A 97 2.24 3.82 -12.46
CA TRP A 97 1.24 4.27 -11.49
C TRP A 97 -0.17 4.15 -12.05
N GLU A 98 -1.11 3.78 -11.19
CA GLU A 98 -2.54 3.88 -11.48
C GLU A 98 -2.99 5.35 -11.47
N ASN A 99 -4.07 5.63 -12.21
CA ASN A 99 -4.68 6.96 -12.22
C ASN A 99 -5.91 6.95 -11.31
N ASN A 100 -5.68 7.17 -9.99
CA ASN A 100 -6.74 7.18 -9.00
C ASN A 100 -6.42 8.12 -7.81
N GLU A 101 -7.44 8.43 -7.01
CA GLU A 101 -7.35 9.33 -5.86
C GLU A 101 -6.32 8.89 -4.80
N SER A 102 -6.07 7.59 -4.67
CA SER A 102 -5.08 7.06 -3.71
C SER A 102 -3.66 7.44 -4.14
N VAL A 103 -3.34 7.33 -5.43
CA VAL A 103 -2.05 7.74 -5.99
C VAL A 103 -1.89 9.25 -5.91
N ASP A 104 -2.96 10.01 -6.15
CA ASP A 104 -2.94 11.47 -6.02
C ASP A 104 -2.68 11.90 -4.56
N ALA A 105 -3.27 11.20 -3.60
CA ALA A 105 -3.02 11.44 -2.19
C ALA A 105 -1.54 11.16 -1.82
N ILE A 106 -0.94 10.07 -2.30
CA ILE A 106 0.49 9.77 -2.11
C ILE A 106 1.35 10.85 -2.77
N ARG A 107 1.01 11.30 -3.97
CA ARG A 107 1.70 12.39 -4.67
C ARG A 107 1.69 13.69 -3.87
N ASN A 108 0.54 14.04 -3.28
CA ASN A 108 0.41 15.22 -2.42
C ASN A 108 1.25 15.12 -1.14
N LEU A 109 1.30 13.95 -0.52
CA LEU A 109 2.16 13.69 0.64
C LEU A 109 3.65 13.81 0.27
N ALA A 110 4.05 13.23 -0.86
CA ALA A 110 5.40 13.31 -1.38
C ALA A 110 5.80 14.76 -1.71
N ALA A 111 4.90 15.56 -2.29
CA ALA A 111 5.12 16.97 -2.60
C ALA A 111 5.28 17.85 -1.34
N SER A 112 4.73 17.43 -0.20
CA SER A 112 4.79 18.20 1.06
C SER A 112 6.10 18.03 1.83
N GLY A 113 7.13 17.42 1.24
CA GLY A 113 8.45 17.26 1.86
C GLY A 113 9.00 15.83 1.79
N GLY A 114 8.42 15.00 0.94
CA GLY A 114 8.74 13.57 0.82
C GLY A 114 7.88 12.72 1.76
N LEU A 115 7.71 11.46 1.39
CA LEU A 115 7.05 10.45 2.21
C LEU A 115 7.99 9.25 2.37
N GLU A 116 8.37 8.94 3.59
CA GLU A 116 9.17 7.76 3.92
C GLU A 116 8.35 6.78 4.73
N ILE A 117 8.40 5.50 4.38
CA ILE A 117 7.66 4.43 5.01
C ILE A 117 8.64 3.31 5.36
N ASN A 118 8.73 3.00 6.66
CA ASN A 118 9.44 1.81 7.13
C ASN A 118 8.55 0.59 6.88
N MET A 119 9.01 -0.30 6.04
CA MET A 119 8.32 -1.51 5.66
C MET A 119 8.86 -2.70 6.44
N SER A 120 8.02 -3.67 6.71
CA SER A 120 8.40 -4.96 7.31
C SER A 120 7.85 -6.11 6.47
N MET A 121 8.64 -7.18 6.38
CA MET A 121 8.24 -8.39 5.67
C MET A 121 7.06 -9.06 6.35
N TYR A 122 6.05 -9.42 5.56
CA TYR A 122 4.92 -10.22 5.99
C TYR A 122 4.73 -11.45 5.09
N GLY A 123 4.50 -12.60 5.70
CA GLY A 123 4.23 -13.85 5.00
C GLY A 123 5.36 -14.41 4.12
N GLY A 124 6.48 -13.70 3.96
CA GLY A 124 7.59 -14.10 3.08
C GLY A 124 7.33 -13.81 1.60
N PHE A 125 6.36 -12.95 1.27
CA PHE A 125 5.98 -12.62 -0.11
C PHE A 125 5.62 -11.13 -0.31
N GLU A 126 5.57 -10.33 0.74
CA GLU A 126 5.25 -8.91 0.67
C GLU A 126 5.98 -8.08 1.73
N GLN A 127 6.14 -6.79 1.45
CA GLN A 127 6.55 -5.76 2.41
C GLN A 127 5.34 -4.89 2.71
N VAL A 128 5.11 -4.59 3.99
CA VAL A 128 3.96 -3.81 4.48
C VAL A 128 4.44 -2.67 5.35
N GLY A 129 3.94 -1.45 5.11
CA GLY A 129 4.28 -0.29 5.92
C GLY A 129 3.15 0.74 6.01
N SER A 130 3.06 1.42 7.15
CA SER A 130 2.04 2.43 7.40
C SER A 130 2.41 3.79 6.81
N ILE A 131 1.44 4.42 6.13
CA ILE A 131 1.53 5.82 5.66
C ILE A 131 1.47 6.81 6.84
N GLY A 132 0.98 6.37 8.02
CA GLY A 132 0.77 7.23 9.18
C GLY A 132 -0.59 7.92 9.23
N GLN A 133 -1.35 7.88 8.15
CA GLN A 133 -2.71 8.41 8.05
C GLN A 133 -3.52 7.63 7.02
N SER A 134 -4.84 7.77 7.05
CA SER A 134 -5.71 7.20 6.02
C SER A 134 -5.80 8.12 4.81
N ILE A 135 -5.81 7.51 3.62
CA ILE A 135 -6.02 8.17 2.33
C ILE A 135 -7.23 7.55 1.62
N PRO A 136 -7.77 8.20 0.58
CA PRO A 136 -8.85 7.64 -0.24
C PRO A 136 -8.53 6.23 -0.72
N ARG A 137 -9.54 5.36 -0.78
CA ARG A 137 -9.40 3.97 -1.26
C ARG A 137 -10.63 3.54 -2.06
N SER A 138 -10.40 2.59 -2.98
CA SER A 138 -11.44 1.88 -3.73
C SER A 138 -11.01 0.42 -3.81
N ASP A 139 -11.33 -0.35 -2.76
CA ASP A 139 -10.86 -1.73 -2.62
C ASP A 139 -11.65 -2.67 -3.53
N GLU A 140 -10.92 -3.47 -4.30
CA GLU A 140 -11.46 -4.49 -5.18
C GLU A 140 -10.76 -5.83 -4.93
N GLN A 141 -11.52 -6.94 -5.06
CA GLN A 141 -10.94 -8.28 -4.96
C GLN A 141 -9.87 -8.45 -6.05
N THR A 142 -8.63 -8.61 -5.63
CA THR A 142 -7.46 -8.58 -6.49
C THR A 142 -6.54 -9.75 -6.16
N THR A 143 -6.04 -10.44 -7.19
CA THR A 143 -4.88 -11.33 -7.07
C THR A 143 -3.65 -10.54 -7.52
N THR A 144 -2.69 -10.41 -6.62
CA THR A 144 -1.44 -9.69 -6.87
C THR A 144 -0.35 -10.59 -7.42
N ASN A 145 0.67 -9.99 -8.02
CA ASN A 145 1.88 -10.64 -8.50
C ASN A 145 3.10 -9.86 -8.02
N ALA A 146 4.29 -10.43 -8.18
CA ALA A 146 5.53 -9.73 -7.90
C ALA A 146 5.61 -8.39 -8.63
N GLY A 147 5.96 -7.34 -7.91
CA GLY A 147 6.01 -5.95 -8.38
C GLY A 147 4.72 -5.15 -8.18
N ASP A 148 3.59 -5.77 -7.86
CA ASP A 148 2.36 -5.03 -7.58
C ASP A 148 2.49 -4.21 -6.30
N ILE A 149 2.00 -2.97 -6.34
CA ILE A 149 1.93 -2.01 -5.23
C ILE A 149 0.46 -1.74 -4.97
N VAL A 150 0.04 -1.91 -3.73
CA VAL A 150 -1.36 -1.71 -3.36
C VAL A 150 -1.50 -0.94 -2.04
N LEU A 151 -2.67 -0.37 -1.83
CA LEU A 151 -3.11 0.18 -0.55
C LEU A 151 -4.01 -0.86 0.13
N TYR A 152 -3.69 -1.17 1.37
CA TYR A 152 -4.49 -2.03 2.23
C TYR A 152 -5.09 -1.21 3.38
N SER A 153 -6.38 -1.43 3.66
CA SER A 153 -7.12 -0.76 4.75
C SER A 153 -7.05 0.77 4.74
N GLY A 154 -6.67 1.39 3.60
CA GLY A 154 -6.61 2.84 3.42
C GLY A 154 -5.40 3.54 4.05
N ASN A 155 -4.51 2.82 4.74
CA ASN A 155 -3.37 3.44 5.44
C ASN A 155 -2.06 2.62 5.39
N GLN A 156 -2.04 1.49 4.70
CA GLN A 156 -0.84 0.67 4.55
C GLN A 156 -0.49 0.51 3.07
N VAL A 157 0.74 0.83 2.71
CA VAL A 157 1.31 0.45 1.42
C VAL A 157 1.84 -0.96 1.53
N VAL A 158 1.52 -1.78 0.52
CA VAL A 158 2.03 -3.16 0.39
C VAL A 158 2.72 -3.28 -0.96
N VAL A 159 3.94 -3.83 -0.97
CA VAL A 159 4.71 -4.11 -2.18
C VAL A 159 5.00 -5.61 -2.22
N PHE A 160 4.53 -6.27 -3.29
CA PHE A 160 4.62 -7.71 -3.44
C PHE A 160 5.90 -8.13 -4.17
N TYR A 161 6.54 -9.19 -3.68
CA TYR A 161 7.54 -9.98 -4.41
C TYR A 161 7.12 -11.45 -4.56
N GLY A 162 5.90 -11.76 -4.16
CA GLY A 162 5.15 -12.98 -4.42
C GLY A 162 3.71 -12.63 -4.76
N SER A 163 2.73 -13.44 -4.32
CA SER A 163 1.32 -13.29 -4.67
C SER A 163 0.41 -13.47 -3.46
N ASN A 164 -0.69 -12.72 -3.44
CA ASN A 164 -1.79 -12.87 -2.49
C ASN A 164 -3.12 -12.50 -3.18
N SER A 165 -4.24 -12.89 -2.59
CA SER A 165 -5.59 -12.53 -3.08
C SER A 165 -6.41 -11.96 -1.94
N TRP A 166 -6.75 -10.67 -2.06
CA TRP A 166 -7.54 -9.95 -1.08
C TRP A 166 -8.21 -8.71 -1.71
N ALA A 167 -8.98 -7.98 -0.91
CA ALA A 167 -9.52 -6.69 -1.32
C ALA A 167 -8.46 -5.60 -1.13
N TYR A 168 -7.99 -5.01 -2.22
CA TYR A 168 -6.96 -3.97 -2.26
C TYR A 168 -7.37 -2.83 -3.18
N THR A 169 -6.85 -1.63 -2.91
CA THR A 169 -6.81 -0.56 -3.90
C THR A 169 -5.46 -0.59 -4.62
N ARG A 170 -5.46 -0.73 -5.95
CA ARG A 170 -4.22 -0.72 -6.73
C ARG A 170 -3.59 0.67 -6.71
N LEU A 171 -2.28 0.73 -6.50
CA LEU A 171 -1.48 1.96 -6.60
C LEU A 171 -0.61 1.96 -7.86
N GLY A 172 -0.10 0.80 -8.26
CA GLY A 172 0.76 0.68 -9.41
C GLY A 172 1.50 -0.64 -9.47
N ARG A 173 2.51 -0.69 -10.35
CA ARG A 173 3.38 -1.86 -10.51
C ARG A 173 4.81 -1.44 -10.84
N ILE A 174 5.79 -2.05 -10.16
CA ILE A 174 7.20 -1.93 -10.50
C ILE A 174 7.42 -2.57 -11.87
N THR A 175 8.11 -1.86 -12.76
CA THR A 175 8.41 -2.30 -14.12
C THR A 175 9.92 -2.47 -14.33
N GLY A 176 10.30 -3.19 -15.39
CA GLY A 176 11.70 -3.36 -15.76
C GLY A 176 12.53 -4.22 -14.80
N LYS A 177 11.88 -5.00 -13.93
CA LYS A 177 12.52 -5.95 -13.02
C LYS A 177 11.90 -7.33 -13.15
N THR A 178 12.74 -8.35 -13.01
CA THR A 178 12.34 -9.75 -12.91
C THR A 178 11.82 -10.07 -11.49
N GLU A 179 11.06 -11.16 -11.34
CA GLU A 179 10.63 -11.64 -10.03
C GLU A 179 11.81 -11.92 -9.08
N GLN A 180 12.93 -12.43 -9.63
CA GLN A 180 14.12 -12.68 -8.84
C GLN A 180 14.74 -11.37 -8.31
N GLU A 181 14.88 -10.33 -9.15
CA GLU A 181 15.38 -9.03 -8.72
C GLU A 181 14.48 -8.37 -7.67
N LEU A 182 13.16 -8.53 -7.82
CA LEU A 182 12.20 -8.05 -6.83
C LEU A 182 12.34 -8.81 -5.50
N ALA A 183 12.52 -10.13 -5.55
CA ALA A 183 12.74 -10.93 -4.35
C ALA A 183 14.08 -10.57 -3.66
N GLU A 184 15.13 -10.26 -4.39
CA GLU A 184 16.43 -9.81 -3.86
C GLU A 184 16.31 -8.42 -3.21
N MET A 185 15.49 -7.51 -3.77
CA MET A 185 15.27 -6.18 -3.23
C MET A 185 14.37 -6.19 -1.98
N LEU A 186 13.28 -6.95 -2.03
CA LEU A 186 12.17 -6.90 -1.08
C LEU A 186 12.17 -8.05 -0.06
N GLY A 187 12.86 -9.16 -0.34
CA GLY A 187 12.91 -10.36 0.52
C GLY A 187 13.80 -10.19 1.77
N LYS A 188 13.87 -8.99 2.32
CA LYS A 188 14.60 -8.62 3.54
C LYS A 188 13.61 -8.48 4.69
N GLU A 189 14.10 -8.54 5.92
CA GLU A 189 13.25 -8.35 7.11
C GLU A 189 12.55 -6.98 7.09
N ASN A 190 13.32 -5.93 6.74
CA ASN A 190 12.81 -4.57 6.63
C ASN A 190 13.42 -3.89 5.40
N VAL A 191 12.66 -2.99 4.77
CA VAL A 191 13.13 -2.07 3.72
C VAL A 191 12.55 -0.69 3.98
N VAL A 192 13.20 0.35 3.46
CA VAL A 192 12.67 1.72 3.47
C VAL A 192 12.12 2.05 2.09
N LEU A 193 10.84 2.40 2.06
CA LEU A 193 10.17 2.91 0.87
C LEU A 193 10.09 4.42 0.95
N SER A 194 10.54 5.14 -0.08
CA SER A 194 10.41 6.60 -0.13
C SER A 194 9.77 7.06 -1.42
N PHE A 195 8.95 8.10 -1.30
CA PHE A 195 8.27 8.76 -2.41
C PHE A 195 8.67 10.23 -2.43
N GLU A 196 8.99 10.72 -3.61
CA GLU A 196 9.34 12.12 -3.84
C GLU A 196 8.77 12.59 -5.19
N ILE A 197 8.67 13.90 -5.38
CA ILE A 197 8.29 14.48 -6.66
C ILE A 197 9.56 14.91 -7.38
N GLY A 198 9.71 14.45 -8.61
CA GLY A 198 10.88 14.75 -9.44
C GLY A 198 10.51 15.01 -10.89
N ALA A 199 11.46 15.49 -11.66
CA ALA A 199 11.27 15.71 -13.09
C ALA A 199 11.14 14.38 -13.83
N LYS A 200 10.18 14.29 -14.75
CA LYS A 200 10.01 13.15 -15.64
C LYS A 200 11.26 12.97 -16.51
N ARG A 201 11.78 11.74 -16.56
CA ARG A 201 12.98 11.39 -17.35
C ARG A 201 12.63 10.79 -18.70
#